data_eac5f5849d92e8b660145de974cddb07
#
_entry.id   eac5f5849d92e8b660145de974cddb07
#
_cell.length_a   1.000
_cell.length_b   1.000
_cell.length_c   1.000
_cell.angle_alpha   90.00
_cell.angle_beta   90.00
_cell.angle_gamma   90.00
#
_symmetry.space_group_name_H-M   'P 1'
#
loop_
_entity.id
_entity.type
_entity.pdbx_description
1 polymer ?
#
loop_
_entity_poly.entity_id
_entity_poly.type
_entity_poly.pdbx_seq_one_letter_code
_entity_poly.pdbx_strand_id
1 'polypeptide(L)'
;MKQIICIGGGGFGRNPKQRIIEKYIIDQSNSSTPNVLFIPTASAEDKSYIVNFYSCFSELNCSPSHINFFQRTPRLEGIINKADVIYVGGGNTKSMLAVWKEWKLDKLLMKAYNRGTVLSGVSAGAICWFDTGITDSWASNLNVIDCMGVLSGSCCPHYNSEQDRRPSVHKFIKDKKLSSVYAIEDGAAMHFKNNNSYKNLSFIKDAKVF
;
A
#
# COMPACT_ATOMS: atom_id res chain seq x y z
N MET A 1 4.23 -17.41 -6.40
CA MET A 1 3.14 -16.64 -7.05
C MET A 1 3.32 -15.18 -6.72
N LYS A 2 3.21 -14.27 -7.68
CA LYS A 2 3.32 -12.82 -7.44
C LYS A 2 1.98 -12.27 -6.93
N GLN A 3 2.00 -11.47 -5.87
CA GLN A 3 0.78 -10.97 -5.23
C GLN A 3 0.94 -9.51 -4.77
N ILE A 4 -0.09 -8.69 -5.01
CA ILE A 4 -0.18 -7.32 -4.51
C ILE A 4 -1.58 -7.10 -3.92
N ILE A 5 -1.66 -6.56 -2.69
CA ILE A 5 -2.92 -6.26 -2.02
C ILE A 5 -2.99 -4.75 -1.79
N CYS A 6 -3.89 -4.09 -2.53
CA CYS A 6 -4.09 -2.64 -2.51
C CYS A 6 -5.32 -2.32 -1.65
N ILE A 7 -5.13 -1.62 -0.53
CA ILE A 7 -6.16 -1.32 0.47
C ILE A 7 -6.57 0.15 0.34
N GLY A 8 -7.88 0.42 0.21
CA GLY A 8 -8.39 1.78 0.08
C GLY A 8 -8.17 2.62 1.33
N GLY A 9 -8.40 2.04 2.49
CA GLY A 9 -8.20 2.68 3.79
C GLY A 9 -8.57 1.75 4.93
N GLY A 10 -8.20 2.09 6.15
CA GLY A 10 -8.42 1.27 7.35
C GLY A 10 -7.17 0.56 7.82
N GLY A 11 -7.34 -0.59 8.48
CA GLY A 11 -6.25 -1.37 9.05
C GLY A 11 -5.65 -0.79 10.33
N PHE A 12 -4.52 -1.33 10.74
CA PHE A 12 -3.88 -1.03 12.03
C PHE A 12 -3.55 0.46 12.26
N GLY A 13 -3.36 1.23 11.22
CA GLY A 13 -3.10 2.67 11.34
C GLY A 13 -4.26 3.43 11.97
N ARG A 14 -5.50 2.99 11.73
CA ARG A 14 -6.73 3.56 12.32
C ARG A 14 -7.25 2.75 13.50
N ASN A 15 -7.15 1.43 13.44
CA ASN A 15 -7.64 0.53 14.49
C ASN A 15 -6.72 -0.69 14.66
N PRO A 16 -5.66 -0.59 15.49
CA PRO A 16 -4.69 -1.67 15.66
C PRO A 16 -5.26 -2.94 16.35
N LYS A 17 -6.47 -2.86 16.92
CA LYS A 17 -7.14 -4.00 17.52
C LYS A 17 -7.95 -4.83 16.51
N GLN A 18 -8.33 -4.25 15.38
CA GLN A 18 -9.11 -4.91 14.34
C GLN A 18 -8.16 -5.47 13.26
N ARG A 19 -7.72 -6.70 13.43
CA ARG A 19 -6.62 -7.33 12.67
C ARG A 19 -7.06 -8.11 11.43
N ILE A 20 -8.26 -7.86 10.91
CA ILE A 20 -8.86 -8.65 9.81
C ILE A 20 -8.07 -8.48 8.52
N ILE A 21 -7.69 -7.25 8.19
CA ILE A 21 -6.91 -6.91 6.99
C ILE A 21 -5.50 -7.52 7.10
N GLU A 22 -4.85 -7.30 8.21
CA GLU A 22 -3.48 -7.73 8.48
C GLU A 22 -3.37 -9.27 8.48
N LYS A 23 -4.32 -9.94 9.15
CA LYS A 23 -4.41 -11.39 9.11
C LYS A 23 -4.58 -11.91 7.68
N TYR A 24 -5.48 -11.31 6.90
CA TYR A 24 -5.64 -11.70 5.50
C TYR A 24 -4.34 -11.59 4.72
N ILE A 25 -3.56 -10.52 4.94
CA ILE A 25 -2.30 -10.28 4.23
C ILE A 25 -1.25 -11.34 4.59
N ILE A 26 -1.04 -11.62 5.87
CA ILE A 26 -0.05 -12.62 6.29
C ILE A 26 -0.43 -14.04 5.85
N ASP A 27 -1.73 -14.35 5.80
CA ASP A 27 -2.25 -15.64 5.32
C ASP A 27 -1.97 -15.89 3.80
N GLN A 28 -1.54 -14.86 3.04
CA GLN A 28 -1.14 -15.04 1.64
C GLN A 28 0.32 -15.47 1.48
N SER A 29 1.11 -15.43 2.54
CA SER A 29 2.47 -15.96 2.55
C SER A 29 2.49 -17.48 2.57
N ASN A 30 3.53 -18.08 1.98
CA ASN A 30 3.77 -19.53 2.09
C ASN A 30 4.50 -19.90 3.39
N SER A 31 5.00 -18.93 4.15
CA SER A 31 5.67 -19.16 5.44
C SER A 31 4.64 -19.33 6.54
N SER A 32 4.86 -20.29 7.43
CA SER A 32 4.02 -20.46 8.62
C SER A 32 4.18 -19.34 9.65
N THR A 33 5.32 -18.66 9.65
CA THR A 33 5.61 -17.48 10.49
C THR A 33 6.33 -16.44 9.63
N PRO A 34 5.58 -15.68 8.78
CA PRO A 34 6.19 -14.78 7.82
C PRO A 34 6.93 -13.61 8.46
N ASN A 35 8.06 -13.25 7.87
CA ASN A 35 8.74 -12.00 8.17
C ASN A 35 7.97 -10.85 7.51
N VAL A 36 7.35 -10.00 8.31
CA VAL A 36 6.57 -8.85 7.84
C VAL A 36 7.40 -7.59 7.97
N LEU A 37 7.65 -6.95 6.84
CA LEU A 37 8.40 -5.70 6.78
C LEU A 37 7.46 -4.52 6.55
N PHE A 38 7.41 -3.59 7.50
CA PHE A 38 6.66 -2.34 7.36
C PHE A 38 7.54 -1.23 6.79
N ILE A 39 7.01 -0.50 5.82
CA ILE A 39 7.67 0.66 5.20
C ILE A 39 6.84 1.92 5.48
N PRO A 40 7.16 2.68 6.56
CA PRO A 40 6.40 3.86 6.98
C PRO A 40 6.81 5.16 6.27
N THR A 41 7.51 5.11 5.14
CA THR A 41 8.10 6.30 4.49
C THR A 41 7.06 7.38 4.20
N ALA A 42 5.86 7.00 3.74
CA ALA A 42 4.80 7.96 3.38
C ALA A 42 4.33 8.81 4.56
N SER A 43 4.39 8.30 5.78
CA SER A 43 4.05 9.01 7.02
C SER A 43 5.24 9.75 7.65
N ALA A 44 6.36 9.90 6.93
CA ALA A 44 7.61 10.40 7.48
C ALA A 44 8.08 9.64 8.73
N GLU A 45 7.85 8.32 8.75
CA GLU A 45 8.21 7.41 9.85
C GLU A 45 7.57 7.81 11.19
N ASP A 46 6.28 8.19 11.13
CA ASP A 46 5.50 8.54 12.31
C ASP A 46 5.59 7.46 13.38
N LYS A 47 6.01 7.85 14.58
CA LYS A 47 6.28 6.92 15.68
C LYS A 47 5.01 6.22 16.17
N SER A 48 3.88 6.91 16.19
CA SER A 48 2.62 6.33 16.63
C SER A 48 2.13 5.28 15.63
N TYR A 49 2.35 5.52 14.34
CA TYR A 49 2.03 4.55 13.29
C TYR A 49 2.92 3.29 13.40
N ILE A 50 4.21 3.46 13.68
CA ILE A 50 5.14 2.34 13.93
C ILE A 50 4.72 1.55 15.18
N VAL A 51 4.34 2.24 16.28
CA VAL A 51 3.83 1.58 17.50
C VAL A 51 2.55 0.79 17.20
N ASN A 52 1.61 1.37 16.44
CA ASN A 52 0.38 0.69 16.03
C ASN A 52 0.66 -0.55 15.18
N PHE A 53 1.67 -0.47 14.30
CA PHE A 53 2.12 -1.63 13.52
C PHE A 53 2.56 -2.78 14.44
N TYR A 54 3.47 -2.52 15.37
CA TYR A 54 3.93 -3.56 16.29
C TYR A 54 2.81 -4.05 17.21
N SER A 55 1.97 -3.15 17.73
CA SER A 55 0.80 -3.52 18.56
C SER A 55 -0.16 -4.47 17.84
N CYS A 56 -0.30 -4.32 16.52
CA CYS A 56 -1.13 -5.17 15.70
C CYS A 56 -0.44 -6.50 15.34
N PHE A 57 0.75 -6.42 14.76
CA PHE A 57 1.40 -7.58 14.16
C PHE A 57 2.08 -8.50 15.18
N SER A 58 2.45 -8.04 16.39
CA SER A 58 2.95 -8.91 17.46
C SER A 58 1.89 -9.87 18.02
N GLU A 59 0.62 -9.59 17.79
CA GLU A 59 -0.50 -10.46 18.16
C GLU A 59 -0.89 -11.45 17.04
N LEU A 60 -0.19 -11.40 15.90
CA LEU A 60 -0.35 -12.31 14.78
C LEU A 60 0.84 -13.26 14.70
N ASN A 61 0.63 -14.43 14.10
CA ASN A 61 1.72 -15.40 13.95
C ASN A 61 2.70 -14.99 12.84
N CYS A 62 3.54 -13.98 13.12
CA CYS A 62 4.53 -13.43 12.19
C CYS A 62 5.70 -12.77 12.94
N SER A 63 6.76 -12.40 12.22
CA SER A 63 7.92 -11.66 12.74
C SER A 63 7.92 -10.25 12.17
N PRO A 64 7.39 -9.24 12.91
CA PRO A 64 7.30 -7.86 12.44
C PRO A 64 8.64 -7.12 12.51
N SER A 65 8.91 -6.30 11.51
CA SER A 65 10.06 -5.38 11.45
C SER A 65 9.70 -4.15 10.63
N HIS A 66 10.49 -3.07 10.70
CA HIS A 66 10.28 -1.89 9.87
C HIS A 66 11.61 -1.30 9.37
N ILE A 67 11.54 -0.42 8.35
CA ILE A 67 12.68 0.31 7.80
C ILE A 67 12.52 1.80 8.11
N ASN A 68 13.64 2.45 8.49
CA ASN A 68 13.76 3.91 8.60
C ASN A 68 14.68 4.44 7.49
N PHE A 69 14.30 5.56 6.87
CA PHE A 69 15.09 6.32 5.90
C PHE A 69 15.59 7.66 6.45
N PHE A 70 14.91 8.21 7.46
CA PHE A 70 15.22 9.52 8.05
C PHE A 70 16.14 9.42 9.27
N GLN A 71 16.70 8.23 9.51
CA GLN A 71 17.75 7.93 10.46
C GLN A 71 18.91 7.21 9.76
N ARG A 72 19.83 6.63 10.52
CA ARG A 72 20.90 5.83 9.93
C ARG A 72 20.31 4.58 9.26
N THR A 73 20.21 4.62 7.94
CA THR A 73 19.56 3.57 7.15
C THR A 73 20.43 2.33 7.07
N PRO A 74 19.88 1.14 7.33
CA PRO A 74 20.59 -0.13 7.22
C PRO A 74 20.80 -0.56 5.76
N ARG A 75 21.47 -1.66 5.53
CA ARG A 75 21.58 -2.28 4.19
C ARG A 75 20.21 -2.82 3.74
N LEU A 76 19.54 -2.08 2.86
CA LEU A 76 18.18 -2.36 2.41
C LEU A 76 18.02 -3.73 1.76
N GLU A 77 18.95 -4.12 0.89
CA GLU A 77 18.85 -5.38 0.16
C GLU A 77 18.75 -6.60 1.09
N GLY A 78 19.54 -6.63 2.17
CA GLY A 78 19.49 -7.73 3.14
C GLY A 78 18.17 -7.81 3.88
N ILE A 79 17.54 -6.66 4.19
CA ILE A 79 16.25 -6.59 4.88
C ILE A 79 15.11 -7.00 3.93
N ILE A 80 15.09 -6.42 2.73
CA ILE A 80 14.08 -6.73 1.71
C ILE A 80 14.14 -8.21 1.30
N ASN A 81 15.34 -8.80 1.23
CA ASN A 81 15.48 -10.20 0.86
C ASN A 81 14.94 -11.18 1.92
N LYS A 82 14.88 -10.79 3.17
CA LYS A 82 14.33 -11.61 4.26
C LYS A 82 12.80 -11.51 4.39
N ALA A 83 12.19 -10.49 3.78
CA ALA A 83 10.76 -10.26 3.92
C ALA A 83 9.95 -11.26 3.09
N ASP A 84 8.99 -11.91 3.74
CA ASP A 84 7.96 -12.74 3.13
C ASP A 84 6.74 -11.89 2.74
N VAL A 85 6.48 -10.85 3.53
CA VAL A 85 5.41 -9.86 3.33
C VAL A 85 5.99 -8.46 3.49
N ILE A 86 5.66 -7.55 2.58
CA ILE A 86 5.98 -6.13 2.68
C ILE A 86 4.68 -5.33 2.77
N TYR A 87 4.54 -4.53 3.82
CA TYR A 87 3.42 -3.63 4.03
C TYR A 87 3.86 -2.18 3.91
N VAL A 88 3.27 -1.45 2.96
CA VAL A 88 3.54 -0.02 2.76
C VAL A 88 2.46 0.81 3.44
N GLY A 89 2.86 1.74 4.29
CA GLY A 89 1.96 2.64 5.01
C GLY A 89 1.35 3.73 4.14
N GLY A 90 0.29 4.36 4.65
CA GLY A 90 -0.33 5.56 4.07
C GLY A 90 0.43 6.84 4.43
N GLY A 91 0.08 7.94 3.75
CA GLY A 91 0.65 9.26 3.93
C GLY A 91 0.94 9.98 2.61
N ASN A 92 2.03 10.72 2.52
CA ASN A 92 2.39 11.50 1.34
C ASN A 92 3.05 10.61 0.26
N THR A 93 2.29 10.30 -0.81
CA THR A 93 2.75 9.44 -1.92
C THR A 93 3.95 10.03 -2.65
N LYS A 94 3.94 11.34 -2.91
CA LYS A 94 4.99 12.02 -3.66
C LYS A 94 6.33 11.97 -2.94
N SER A 95 6.33 12.31 -1.66
CA SER A 95 7.55 12.26 -0.83
C SER A 95 8.08 10.84 -0.69
N MET A 96 7.20 9.87 -0.49
CA MET A 96 7.56 8.45 -0.42
C MET A 96 8.27 7.99 -1.68
N LEU A 97 7.69 8.23 -2.87
CA LEU A 97 8.26 7.81 -4.14
C LEU A 97 9.62 8.51 -4.43
N ALA A 98 9.76 9.78 -4.05
CA ALA A 98 11.02 10.50 -4.18
C ALA A 98 12.14 9.88 -3.33
N VAL A 99 11.85 9.57 -2.06
CA VAL A 99 12.78 8.86 -1.17
C VAL A 99 13.13 7.49 -1.74
N TRP A 100 12.15 6.71 -2.17
CA TRP A 100 12.37 5.37 -2.72
C TRP A 100 13.24 5.38 -3.97
N LYS A 101 13.04 6.35 -4.85
CA LYS A 101 13.84 6.51 -6.07
C LYS A 101 15.30 6.80 -5.73
N GLU A 102 15.56 7.71 -4.79
CA GLU A 102 16.93 8.05 -4.35
C GLU A 102 17.64 6.84 -3.74
N TRP A 103 16.98 6.10 -2.87
CA TRP A 103 17.51 4.89 -2.23
C TRP A 103 17.46 3.64 -3.12
N LYS A 104 16.93 3.71 -4.34
CA LYS A 104 16.71 2.57 -5.26
C LYS A 104 15.86 1.46 -4.63
N LEU A 105 15.00 1.83 -3.68
CA LEU A 105 14.10 0.88 -3.02
C LEU A 105 13.06 0.32 -4.00
N ASP A 106 12.58 1.14 -4.93
CA ASP A 106 11.70 0.74 -6.04
C ASP A 106 12.22 -0.52 -6.75
N LYS A 107 13.51 -0.55 -7.08
CA LYS A 107 14.16 -1.71 -7.73
C LYS A 107 14.23 -2.94 -6.82
N LEU A 108 14.46 -2.74 -5.51
CA LEU A 108 14.50 -3.82 -4.55
C LEU A 108 13.11 -4.43 -4.33
N LEU A 109 12.08 -3.59 -4.27
CA LEU A 109 10.67 -4.03 -4.18
C LEU A 109 10.26 -4.85 -5.40
N MET A 110 10.68 -4.44 -6.60
CA MET A 110 10.43 -5.21 -7.83
C MET A 110 11.15 -6.57 -7.81
N LYS A 111 12.37 -6.64 -7.31
CA LYS A 111 13.08 -7.92 -7.12
C LYS A 111 12.33 -8.81 -6.11
N ALA A 112 11.88 -8.25 -4.99
CA ALA A 112 11.09 -8.98 -3.99
C ALA A 112 9.77 -9.51 -4.56
N TYR A 113 9.03 -8.68 -5.30
CA TYR A 113 7.82 -9.07 -6.01
C TYR A 113 8.05 -10.24 -6.97
N ASN A 114 9.10 -10.17 -7.78
CA ASN A 114 9.46 -11.22 -8.73
C ASN A 114 9.87 -12.53 -8.04
N ARG A 115 10.39 -12.48 -6.83
CA ARG A 115 10.72 -13.64 -5.99
C ARG A 115 9.47 -14.27 -5.34
N GLY A 116 8.34 -13.56 -5.30
CA GLY A 116 7.09 -14.04 -4.70
C GLY A 116 6.82 -13.50 -3.28
N THR A 117 7.57 -12.50 -2.82
CA THR A 117 7.22 -11.72 -1.62
C THR A 117 5.83 -11.09 -1.83
N VAL A 118 4.94 -11.22 -0.86
CA VAL A 118 3.62 -10.59 -0.89
C VAL A 118 3.79 -9.10 -0.67
N LEU A 119 3.40 -8.28 -1.65
CA LEU A 119 3.36 -6.83 -1.49
C LEU A 119 1.97 -6.41 -1.06
N SER A 120 1.90 -5.42 -0.18
CA SER A 120 0.63 -4.84 0.26
C SER A 120 0.81 -3.38 0.64
N GLY A 121 -0.30 -2.67 0.77
CA GLY A 121 -0.25 -1.32 1.30
C GLY A 121 -1.59 -0.62 1.27
N VAL A 122 -1.69 0.43 2.09
CA VAL A 122 -2.90 1.22 2.31
C VAL A 122 -2.70 2.65 1.82
N SER A 123 -3.72 3.23 1.18
CA SER A 123 -3.69 4.62 0.72
C SER A 123 -2.50 4.90 -0.20
N ALA A 124 -1.52 5.72 0.19
CA ALA A 124 -0.27 5.92 -0.54
C ALA A 124 0.42 4.59 -0.88
N GLY A 125 0.39 3.62 0.04
CA GLY A 125 0.92 2.28 -0.15
C GLY A 125 0.10 1.39 -1.09
N ALA A 126 -1.16 1.74 -1.38
CA ALA A 126 -1.94 1.12 -2.43
C ALA A 126 -1.65 1.78 -3.79
N ILE A 127 -1.62 3.12 -3.81
CA ILE A 127 -1.39 3.93 -5.01
C ILE A 127 -0.06 3.57 -5.68
N CYS A 128 1.01 3.42 -4.92
CA CYS A 128 2.38 3.33 -5.43
C CYS A 128 2.63 2.17 -6.41
N TRP A 129 1.80 1.15 -6.42
CA TRP A 129 1.96 -0.02 -7.28
C TRP A 129 1.44 0.16 -8.71
N PHE A 130 0.54 1.11 -8.94
CA PHE A 130 -0.09 1.34 -10.24
C PHE A 130 0.77 2.17 -11.19
N ASP A 131 0.33 2.32 -12.45
CA ASP A 131 0.95 3.27 -13.39
C ASP A 131 0.81 4.69 -12.85
N THR A 132 -0.41 5.03 -12.39
CA THR A 132 -0.71 6.35 -11.82
C THR A 132 -1.64 6.23 -10.62
N GLY A 133 -1.79 7.32 -9.87
CA GLY A 133 -2.72 7.39 -8.77
C GLY A 133 -3.28 8.77 -8.51
N ILE A 134 -4.40 8.83 -7.78
CA ILE A 134 -5.02 10.07 -7.35
C ILE A 134 -4.61 10.33 -5.91
N THR A 135 -3.94 11.44 -5.65
CA THR A 135 -3.33 11.77 -4.38
C THR A 135 -3.52 13.25 -4.01
N ASP A 136 -3.50 13.52 -2.72
CA ASP A 136 -3.48 14.82 -2.06
C ASP A 136 -2.09 15.23 -1.56
N SER A 137 -1.04 14.60 -2.10
CA SER A 137 0.35 14.79 -1.62
C SER A 137 0.87 16.23 -1.68
N TRP A 138 0.25 17.11 -2.44
CA TRP A 138 0.55 18.55 -2.45
C TRP A 138 -0.71 19.42 -2.42
N ALA A 139 -0.54 20.64 -1.96
CA ALA A 139 -1.60 21.51 -1.50
C ALA A 139 -2.81 21.64 -2.43
N SER A 140 -3.93 21.88 -1.80
CA SER A 140 -5.22 22.40 -2.26
C SER A 140 -6.13 21.50 -3.09
N ASN A 141 -5.65 20.55 -3.90
CA ASN A 141 -6.51 19.71 -4.72
C ASN A 141 -5.91 18.31 -4.91
N LEU A 142 -6.78 17.34 -5.20
CA LEU A 142 -6.35 16.03 -5.67
C LEU A 142 -5.68 16.15 -7.04
N ASN A 143 -4.58 15.43 -7.21
CA ASN A 143 -3.79 15.41 -8.43
C ASN A 143 -3.51 13.98 -8.88
N VAL A 144 -3.17 13.80 -10.14
CA VAL A 144 -2.64 12.56 -10.68
C VAL A 144 -1.12 12.55 -10.49
N ILE A 145 -0.59 11.42 -10.05
CA ILE A 145 0.85 11.17 -9.88
C ILE A 145 1.25 9.90 -10.59
N ASP A 146 2.40 9.93 -11.28
CA ASP A 146 3.03 8.73 -11.81
C ASP A 146 3.64 7.91 -10.68
N CYS A 147 3.46 6.59 -10.75
CA CYS A 147 3.87 5.66 -9.70
C CYS A 147 4.85 4.59 -10.26
N MET A 148 4.87 3.40 -9.67
CA MET A 148 5.86 2.37 -10.02
C MET A 148 5.53 1.57 -11.28
N GLY A 149 4.29 1.62 -11.78
CA GLY A 149 3.87 0.90 -12.99
C GLY A 149 3.94 -0.63 -12.89
N VAL A 150 3.72 -1.18 -11.71
CA VAL A 150 3.66 -2.65 -11.51
C VAL A 150 2.30 -3.20 -11.92
N LEU A 151 1.26 -2.43 -11.65
CA LEU A 151 -0.13 -2.71 -12.00
C LEU A 151 -0.61 -1.66 -13.00
N SER A 152 -1.23 -2.11 -14.09
CA SER A 152 -1.76 -1.20 -15.09
C SER A 152 -2.99 -0.44 -14.58
N GLY A 153 -3.14 0.82 -15.03
CA GLY A 153 -4.24 1.69 -14.68
C GLY A 153 -3.93 2.61 -13.51
N SER A 154 -4.97 3.18 -12.93
CA SER A 154 -4.87 4.20 -11.88
C SER A 154 -5.57 3.75 -10.61
N CYS A 155 -5.08 4.20 -9.44
CA CYS A 155 -5.67 3.90 -8.15
C CYS A 155 -6.20 5.16 -7.46
N CYS A 156 -7.42 5.08 -6.92
CA CYS A 156 -8.00 6.10 -6.05
C CYS A 156 -8.46 5.45 -4.73
N PRO A 157 -7.70 5.57 -3.62
CA PRO A 157 -8.13 5.13 -2.30
C PRO A 157 -9.14 6.09 -1.68
N HIS A 158 -9.66 5.74 -0.49
CA HIS A 158 -10.58 6.58 0.31
C HIS A 158 -11.83 7.05 -0.44
N TYR A 159 -12.31 6.23 -1.38
CA TYR A 159 -13.33 6.64 -2.34
C TYR A 159 -14.70 6.98 -1.72
N ASN A 160 -14.99 6.46 -0.53
CA ASN A 160 -16.21 6.74 0.23
C ASN A 160 -16.01 7.76 1.36
N SER A 161 -14.80 7.91 1.89
CA SER A 161 -14.56 8.67 3.12
C SER A 161 -14.05 10.09 2.88
N GLU A 162 -13.47 10.38 1.71
CA GLU A 162 -13.00 11.70 1.32
C GLU A 162 -13.88 12.28 0.21
N GLN A 163 -14.57 13.40 0.51
CA GLN A 163 -15.61 13.97 -0.36
C GLN A 163 -15.15 14.30 -1.77
N ASP A 164 -13.89 14.72 -1.92
CA ASP A 164 -13.34 15.15 -3.21
C ASP A 164 -12.87 14.00 -4.11
N ARG A 165 -12.79 12.76 -3.61
CA ARG A 165 -12.31 11.61 -4.40
C ARG A 165 -13.23 11.30 -5.59
N ARG A 166 -14.53 11.13 -5.34
CA ARG A 166 -15.50 10.84 -6.42
C ARG A 166 -15.55 11.90 -7.50
N PRO A 167 -15.74 13.19 -7.18
CA PRO A 167 -15.73 14.25 -8.18
C PRO A 167 -14.42 14.31 -8.98
N SER A 168 -13.28 14.12 -8.32
CA SER A 168 -11.98 14.15 -8.98
C SER A 168 -11.78 12.99 -9.95
N VAL A 169 -12.17 11.77 -9.59
CA VAL A 169 -12.15 10.61 -10.49
C VAL A 169 -12.96 10.89 -11.75
N HIS A 170 -14.22 11.33 -11.60
CA HIS A 170 -15.09 11.66 -12.72
C HIS A 170 -14.50 12.76 -13.60
N LYS A 171 -13.93 13.80 -12.99
CA LYS A 171 -13.28 14.90 -13.71
C LYS A 171 -12.08 14.41 -14.51
N PHE A 172 -11.17 13.65 -13.89
CA PHE A 172 -9.95 13.19 -14.56
C PHE A 172 -10.24 12.22 -15.72
N ILE A 173 -11.28 11.39 -15.60
CA ILE A 173 -11.74 10.55 -16.71
C ILE A 173 -12.36 11.41 -17.83
N LYS A 174 -13.24 12.36 -17.49
CA LYS A 174 -13.87 13.27 -18.46
C LYS A 174 -12.82 14.10 -19.21
N ASP A 175 -11.82 14.61 -18.50
CA ASP A 175 -10.72 15.40 -19.04
C ASP A 175 -9.68 14.55 -19.78
N LYS A 176 -9.91 13.23 -19.92
CA LYS A 176 -9.01 12.24 -20.54
C LYS A 176 -7.60 12.21 -19.93
N LYS A 177 -7.47 12.63 -18.67
CA LYS A 177 -6.22 12.50 -17.90
C LYS A 177 -5.98 11.08 -17.44
N LEU A 178 -7.06 10.32 -17.20
CA LEU A 178 -7.03 8.92 -16.82
C LEU A 178 -7.98 8.12 -17.72
N SER A 179 -7.57 6.92 -18.11
CA SER A 179 -8.38 6.01 -18.93
C SER A 179 -9.23 5.06 -18.10
N SER A 180 -8.68 4.59 -16.98
CA SER A 180 -9.35 3.69 -16.05
C SER A 180 -8.85 3.96 -14.63
N VAL A 181 -9.74 3.80 -13.64
CA VAL A 181 -9.44 4.04 -12.23
C VAL A 181 -10.04 2.91 -11.40
N TYR A 182 -9.22 2.24 -10.61
CA TYR A 182 -9.66 1.38 -9.53
C TYR A 182 -9.94 2.25 -8.30
N ALA A 183 -11.19 2.50 -8.01
CA ALA A 183 -11.62 3.32 -6.89
C ALA A 183 -11.97 2.43 -5.69
N ILE A 184 -11.18 2.52 -4.62
CA ILE A 184 -11.21 1.59 -3.49
C ILE A 184 -11.69 2.32 -2.24
N GLU A 185 -12.78 1.86 -1.66
CA GLU A 185 -13.34 2.39 -0.43
C GLU A 185 -12.54 1.98 0.81
N ASP A 186 -12.66 2.74 1.91
CA ASP A 186 -12.15 2.34 3.22
C ASP A 186 -12.78 1.00 3.63
N GLY A 187 -11.94 0.08 4.12
CA GLY A 187 -12.37 -1.27 4.46
C GLY A 187 -12.53 -2.22 3.27
N ALA A 188 -12.27 -1.76 2.05
CA ALA A 188 -12.15 -2.59 0.86
C ALA A 188 -10.71 -2.72 0.40
N ALA A 189 -10.42 -3.74 -0.40
CA ALA A 189 -9.14 -3.91 -1.05
C ALA A 189 -9.26 -4.66 -2.38
N MET A 190 -8.22 -4.55 -3.20
CA MET A 190 -8.01 -5.39 -4.37
C MET A 190 -6.80 -6.29 -4.15
N HIS A 191 -6.95 -7.56 -4.44
CA HIS A 191 -5.86 -8.52 -4.40
C HIS A 191 -5.53 -8.99 -5.80
N PHE A 192 -4.41 -8.54 -6.35
CA PHE A 192 -3.88 -8.91 -7.65
C PHE A 192 -2.99 -10.15 -7.53
N LYS A 193 -3.14 -11.07 -8.49
CA LYS A 193 -2.32 -12.28 -8.62
C LYS A 193 -1.72 -12.36 -10.03
N ASN A 194 -0.39 -12.49 -10.12
CA ASN A 194 0.36 -12.57 -11.39
C ASN A 194 0.03 -11.44 -12.39
N ASN A 195 -0.29 -10.25 -11.91
CA ASN A 195 -0.64 -9.00 -12.62
C ASN A 195 -1.95 -9.03 -13.44
N ASN A 196 -2.51 -10.19 -13.75
CA ASN A 196 -3.60 -10.32 -14.74
C ASN A 196 -4.94 -10.71 -14.12
N SER A 197 -4.95 -11.20 -12.89
CA SER A 197 -6.18 -11.55 -12.19
C SER A 197 -6.26 -10.84 -10.86
N TYR A 198 -7.44 -10.38 -10.50
CA TYR A 198 -7.69 -9.76 -9.21
C TYR A 198 -9.04 -10.19 -8.64
N LYS A 199 -9.16 -10.06 -7.35
CA LYS A 199 -10.44 -10.16 -6.65
C LYS A 199 -10.64 -8.94 -5.76
N ASN A 200 -11.87 -8.49 -5.67
CA ASN A 200 -12.29 -7.47 -4.71
C ASN A 200 -12.53 -8.11 -3.35
N LEU A 201 -12.13 -7.42 -2.31
CA LEU A 201 -12.25 -7.83 -0.92
C LEU A 201 -13.02 -6.77 -0.16
N SER A 202 -13.89 -7.20 0.75
CA SER A 202 -14.58 -6.35 1.70
C SER A 202 -14.29 -6.86 3.12
N PHE A 203 -13.69 -6.03 3.94
CA PHE A 203 -13.35 -6.33 5.33
C PHE A 203 -14.33 -5.72 6.32
N ILE A 204 -15.15 -4.78 5.85
CA ILE A 204 -16.27 -4.20 6.60
C ILE A 204 -17.52 -4.26 5.74
N LYS A 205 -18.69 -4.28 6.39
CA LYS A 205 -19.97 -4.35 5.70
C LYS A 205 -20.09 -3.24 4.65
N ASP A 206 -20.55 -3.61 3.45
CA ASP A 206 -20.85 -2.73 2.31
C ASP A 206 -19.69 -1.94 1.69
N ALA A 207 -18.42 -2.16 2.11
CA ALA A 207 -17.27 -1.57 1.46
C ALA A 207 -17.02 -2.17 0.07
N LYS A 208 -16.77 -1.31 -0.93
CA LYS A 208 -16.74 -1.67 -2.35
C LYS A 208 -15.46 -1.23 -3.05
N VAL A 209 -15.26 -1.84 -4.20
CA VAL A 209 -14.30 -1.42 -5.22
C VAL A 209 -15.08 -1.17 -6.51
N PHE A 210 -14.73 -0.10 -7.22
CA PHE A 210 -15.35 0.33 -8.47
C PHE A 210 -14.34 0.38 -9.60
#